data_631785b88ac0bd5d9f4e4774dfe44297
#
_entry.id   631785b88ac0bd5d9f4e4774dfe44297
#
_cell.length_a   1.000
_cell.length_b   1.000
_cell.length_c   1.000
_cell.angle_alpha   90.00
_cell.angle_beta   90.00
_cell.angle_gamma   90.00
#
_symmetry.space_group_name_H-M   'P 1'
#
loop_
_entity.id
_entity.type
_entity.pdbx_description
1 polymer ?
#
loop_
_entity_poly.entity_id
_entity_poly.type
_entity_poly.pdbx_seq_one_letter_code
_entity_poly.pdbx_strand_id
1 'polypeptide(L)'
;AIRSIVDSGHTLCIYDDNSLPENAKRLDLICSETNTQVIHISDLTDHPSPNYRLVLQLAQQEALATNRHLVIVESDVFVQSETLDKMLAEVQEGVGMVAAVTIDENGVYNFPYHYLRHLHYRFVAKKTINSKKRFSFCCTLLTNELLHKADFRLLDPTKNWFDVTISHWSIQLGLRNLLMLDNPVLHFPHASRPWKRLKYTNPLLYYWRKITQKKDRI
;
A
#
# COMPACT_ATOMS: atom_id res chain seq x y z
N ALA A 1 5.67 -5.92 9.98
CA ALA A 1 5.29 -4.53 9.65
C ALA A 1 5.46 -3.59 10.84
N ILE A 2 4.64 -3.67 11.92
CA ILE A 2 4.58 -2.66 13.01
C ILE A 2 5.98 -2.30 13.54
N ARG A 3 6.72 -3.26 14.08
CA ARG A 3 8.04 -3.02 14.66
C ARG A 3 9.02 -2.38 13.69
N SER A 4 9.00 -2.80 12.40
CA SER A 4 9.90 -2.22 11.39
C SER A 4 9.58 -0.76 11.04
N ILE A 5 8.36 -0.29 11.33
CA ILE A 5 7.98 1.11 11.14
C ILE A 5 8.25 1.92 12.40
N VAL A 6 7.95 1.38 13.59
CA VAL A 6 8.22 2.04 14.88
C VAL A 6 9.70 2.40 15.00
N ASP A 7 10.59 1.48 14.61
CA ASP A 7 12.04 1.69 14.63
C ASP A 7 12.51 2.81 13.69
N SER A 8 11.68 3.24 12.74
CA SER A 8 11.98 4.35 11.82
C SER A 8 11.73 5.75 12.42
N GLY A 9 11.15 5.84 13.61
CA GLY A 9 10.87 7.11 14.29
C GLY A 9 9.69 7.92 13.74
N HIS A 10 8.93 7.36 12.76
CA HIS A 10 7.73 8.00 12.22
C HIS A 10 6.49 7.70 13.06
N THR A 11 5.52 8.64 13.04
CA THR A 11 4.22 8.42 13.69
C THR A 11 3.46 7.31 12.98
N LEU A 12 3.05 6.29 13.72
CA LEU A 12 2.30 5.14 13.19
C LEU A 12 0.90 5.10 13.80
N CYS A 13 -0.12 4.96 12.93
CA CYS A 13 -1.48 4.64 13.32
C CYS A 13 -1.88 3.33 12.60
N ILE A 14 -2.49 2.42 13.33
CA ILE A 14 -2.91 1.12 12.81
C ILE A 14 -4.42 1.08 12.75
N TYR A 15 -4.96 0.66 11.61
CA TYR A 15 -6.39 0.42 11.42
C TYR A 15 -6.63 -1.08 11.36
N ASP A 16 -7.37 -1.60 12.34
CA ASP A 16 -7.78 -2.99 12.42
C ASP A 16 -9.20 -3.17 11.88
N ASP A 17 -9.33 -3.81 10.74
CA ASP A 17 -10.62 -4.02 10.07
C ASP A 17 -11.17 -5.41 10.38
N ASN A 18 -11.68 -5.59 11.61
CA ASN A 18 -12.34 -6.82 12.09
C ASN A 18 -11.42 -8.06 12.07
N SER A 19 -10.24 -7.96 12.62
CA SER A 19 -9.40 -9.12 12.92
C SER A 19 -10.10 -10.11 13.85
N LEU A 20 -9.75 -11.38 13.74
CA LEU A 20 -10.20 -12.37 14.71
C LEU A 20 -9.82 -11.94 16.15
N PRO A 21 -10.66 -12.22 17.16
CA PRO A 21 -10.44 -11.72 18.52
C PRO A 21 -9.07 -12.03 19.11
N GLU A 22 -8.50 -13.16 18.79
CA GLU A 22 -7.14 -13.55 19.21
C GLU A 22 -6.06 -12.68 18.55
N ASN A 23 -6.25 -12.32 17.27
CA ASN A 23 -5.33 -11.47 16.53
C ASN A 23 -5.46 -10.00 16.99
N ALA A 24 -6.69 -9.52 17.23
CA ALA A 24 -6.94 -8.19 17.75
C ALA A 24 -6.26 -8.00 19.12
N LYS A 25 -6.42 -8.94 20.08
CA LYS A 25 -5.73 -8.93 21.36
C LYS A 25 -4.21 -8.90 21.23
N ARG A 26 -3.65 -9.68 20.29
CA ARG A 26 -2.21 -9.69 20.03
C ARG A 26 -1.75 -8.37 19.44
N LEU A 27 -2.57 -7.76 18.56
CA LEU A 27 -2.32 -6.44 17.99
C LEU A 27 -2.27 -5.38 19.09
N ASP A 28 -3.29 -5.35 19.99
CA ASP A 28 -3.36 -4.42 21.12
C ASP A 28 -2.14 -4.51 22.03
N LEU A 29 -1.69 -5.74 22.30
CA LEU A 29 -0.48 -5.96 23.09
C LEU A 29 0.75 -5.33 22.43
N ILE A 30 0.96 -5.60 21.13
CA ILE A 30 2.08 -5.04 20.37
C ILE A 30 1.99 -3.50 20.31
N CYS A 31 0.80 -2.97 20.11
CA CYS A 31 0.59 -1.52 20.06
C CYS A 31 0.87 -0.85 21.42
N SER A 32 0.46 -1.50 22.51
CA SER A 32 0.79 -1.05 23.88
C SER A 32 2.30 -1.07 24.14
N GLU A 33 2.99 -2.15 23.78
CA GLU A 33 4.45 -2.28 23.93
C GLU A 33 5.24 -1.23 23.12
N THR A 34 4.71 -0.84 21.95
CA THR A 34 5.37 0.09 21.02
C THR A 34 4.86 1.53 21.13
N ASN A 35 3.94 1.81 22.07
CA ASN A 35 3.25 3.09 22.20
C ASN A 35 2.65 3.57 20.87
N THR A 36 2.03 2.64 20.12
CA THR A 36 1.44 2.88 18.81
C THR A 36 -0.07 2.95 18.93
N GLN A 37 -0.70 3.90 18.22
CA GLN A 37 -2.15 4.01 18.16
C GLN A 37 -2.74 2.88 17.30
N VAL A 38 -3.78 2.22 17.82
CA VAL A 38 -4.65 1.32 17.06
C VAL A 38 -6.07 1.85 17.05
N ILE A 39 -6.74 1.76 15.91
CA ILE A 39 -8.15 2.11 15.71
C ILE A 39 -8.84 0.85 15.21
N HIS A 40 -9.73 0.29 16.01
CA HIS A 40 -10.58 -0.81 15.59
C HIS A 40 -11.76 -0.25 14.80
N ILE A 41 -11.88 -0.66 13.56
CA ILE A 41 -12.94 -0.18 12.65
C ILE A 41 -14.33 -0.64 13.14
N SER A 42 -14.41 -1.76 13.85
CA SER A 42 -15.63 -2.21 14.54
C SER A 42 -16.21 -1.19 15.54
N ASP A 43 -15.39 -0.30 16.08
CA ASP A 43 -15.85 0.75 17.02
C ASP A 43 -16.46 1.95 16.27
N LEU A 44 -16.27 2.02 14.95
CA LEU A 44 -16.68 3.14 14.11
C LEU A 44 -17.85 2.80 13.18
N THR A 45 -18.03 1.52 12.85
CA THR A 45 -19.08 1.08 11.92
C THR A 45 -19.43 -0.40 12.10
N ASP A 46 -20.70 -0.74 11.91
CA ASP A 46 -21.20 -2.12 11.85
C ASP A 46 -21.07 -2.73 10.44
N HIS A 47 -20.54 -1.97 9.47
CA HIS A 47 -20.40 -2.46 8.11
C HIS A 47 -19.35 -3.59 8.07
N PRO A 48 -19.66 -4.74 7.43
CA PRO A 48 -18.72 -5.86 7.35
C PRO A 48 -17.46 -5.49 6.54
N SER A 49 -16.32 -6.09 6.91
CA SER A 49 -15.08 -5.94 6.13
C SER A 49 -15.27 -6.38 4.65
N PRO A 50 -14.59 -5.72 3.69
CA PRO A 50 -13.50 -4.76 3.91
C PRO A 50 -13.98 -3.30 4.01
N ASN A 51 -13.47 -2.56 4.99
CA ASN A 51 -13.76 -1.14 5.20
C ASN A 51 -12.62 -0.22 4.70
N TYR A 52 -11.85 -0.66 3.72
CA TYR A 52 -10.64 0.04 3.27
C TYR A 52 -10.90 1.49 2.80
N ARG A 53 -12.07 1.77 2.20
CA ARG A 53 -12.46 3.14 1.85
C ARG A 53 -12.56 4.04 3.09
N LEU A 54 -13.21 3.57 4.15
CA LEU A 54 -13.32 4.30 5.41
C LEU A 54 -11.95 4.58 6.01
N VAL A 55 -11.07 3.59 6.03
CA VAL A 55 -9.69 3.75 6.50
C VAL A 55 -8.94 4.83 5.72
N LEU A 56 -9.04 4.83 4.38
CA LEU A 56 -8.41 5.85 3.55
C LEU A 56 -8.94 7.26 3.83
N GLN A 57 -10.24 7.40 4.07
CA GLN A 57 -10.88 8.68 4.40
C GLN A 57 -10.42 9.20 5.77
N LEU A 58 -10.39 8.35 6.79
CA LEU A 58 -9.90 8.69 8.13
C LEU A 58 -8.42 9.10 8.10
N ALA A 59 -7.58 8.31 7.41
CA ALA A 59 -6.17 8.59 7.27
C ALA A 59 -5.89 9.90 6.49
N GLN A 60 -6.68 10.20 5.45
CA GLN A 60 -6.60 11.48 4.75
C GLN A 60 -6.97 12.63 5.68
N GLN A 61 -8.07 12.51 6.41
CA GLN A 61 -8.54 13.54 7.32
C GLN A 61 -7.50 13.87 8.39
N GLU A 62 -6.90 12.84 9.00
CA GLU A 62 -5.83 12.99 9.99
C GLU A 62 -4.57 13.65 9.40
N ALA A 63 -4.13 13.20 8.23
CA ALA A 63 -2.97 13.75 7.55
C ALA A 63 -3.16 15.23 7.20
N LEU A 64 -4.36 15.62 6.74
CA LEU A 64 -4.72 17.00 6.43
C LEU A 64 -4.78 17.87 7.70
N ALA A 65 -5.41 17.37 8.77
CA ALA A 65 -5.53 18.09 10.05
C ALA A 65 -4.15 18.41 10.66
N THR A 66 -3.18 17.52 10.45
CA THR A 66 -1.81 17.65 10.96
C THR A 66 -0.82 18.22 9.94
N ASN A 67 -1.28 18.56 8.74
CA ASN A 67 -0.46 19.05 7.62
C ASN A 67 0.73 18.13 7.28
N ARG A 68 0.48 16.80 7.25
CA ARG A 68 1.50 15.78 7.01
C ARG A 68 1.28 15.05 5.68
N HIS A 69 2.31 14.37 5.22
CA HIS A 69 2.18 13.33 4.20
C HIS A 69 1.55 12.07 4.83
N LEU A 70 0.95 11.23 4.01
CA LEU A 70 0.41 9.94 4.44
C LEU A 70 1.20 8.81 3.79
N VAL A 71 1.80 7.94 4.59
CA VAL A 71 2.39 6.69 4.08
C VAL A 71 1.46 5.53 4.41
N ILE A 72 1.06 4.80 3.38
CA ILE A 72 0.27 3.59 3.50
C ILE A 72 1.23 2.41 3.42
N VAL A 73 1.17 1.50 4.41
CA VAL A 73 1.93 0.25 4.44
C VAL A 73 0.97 -0.90 4.73
N GLU A 74 0.94 -1.90 3.87
CA GLU A 74 0.13 -3.10 4.09
C GLU A 74 0.70 -3.97 5.23
N SER A 75 -0.15 -4.70 5.93
CA SER A 75 0.20 -5.47 7.14
C SER A 75 1.23 -6.58 6.91
N ASP A 76 1.36 -7.05 5.67
CA ASP A 76 2.31 -8.07 5.23
C ASP A 76 3.59 -7.51 4.58
N VAL A 77 3.83 -6.20 4.77
CA VAL A 77 5.03 -5.52 4.29
C VAL A 77 5.99 -5.25 5.44
N PHE A 78 7.27 -5.54 5.23
CA PHE A 78 8.36 -5.15 6.11
C PHE A 78 9.18 -4.05 5.42
N VAL A 79 9.36 -2.92 6.11
CA VAL A 79 10.17 -1.78 5.65
C VAL A 79 11.53 -1.80 6.33
N GLN A 80 12.57 -1.32 5.64
CA GLN A 80 13.87 -1.08 6.24
C GLN A 80 13.87 0.25 7.00
N SER A 81 14.80 0.46 7.92
CA SER A 81 14.84 1.65 8.78
C SER A 81 14.85 2.97 7.99
N GLU A 82 15.58 3.01 6.87
CA GLU A 82 15.70 4.21 6.04
C GLU A 82 14.66 4.31 4.91
N THR A 83 13.75 3.33 4.78
CA THR A 83 12.81 3.27 3.64
C THR A 83 11.94 4.52 3.58
N LEU A 84 11.34 4.91 4.70
CA LEU A 84 10.42 6.04 4.76
C LEU A 84 11.13 7.38 4.56
N ASP A 85 12.32 7.54 5.12
CA ASP A 85 13.14 8.76 4.93
C ASP A 85 13.55 8.93 3.48
N LYS A 86 13.95 7.85 2.80
CA LYS A 86 14.23 7.87 1.36
C LYS A 86 13.00 8.27 0.54
N MET A 87 11.81 7.79 0.92
CA MET A 87 10.56 8.19 0.24
C MET A 87 10.26 9.67 0.47
N LEU A 88 10.46 10.18 1.68
CA LEU A 88 10.28 11.60 2.02
C LEU A 88 11.27 12.49 1.26
N ALA A 89 12.51 12.06 1.06
CA ALA A 89 13.52 12.81 0.31
C ALA A 89 13.15 13.02 -1.18
N GLU A 90 12.30 12.17 -1.75
CA GLU A 90 11.79 12.31 -3.12
C GLU A 90 10.60 13.29 -3.22
N VAL A 91 10.07 13.77 -2.11
CA VAL A 91 8.93 14.70 -2.11
C VAL A 91 9.40 16.08 -2.51
N GLN A 92 8.86 16.57 -3.62
CA GLN A 92 9.09 17.88 -4.19
C GLN A 92 7.76 18.43 -4.72
N GLU A 93 7.71 19.72 -5.02
CA GLU A 93 6.55 20.36 -5.66
C GLU A 93 6.14 19.60 -6.93
N GLY A 94 4.83 19.36 -7.07
CA GLY A 94 4.25 18.61 -8.18
C GLY A 94 4.45 17.10 -8.09
N VAL A 95 4.92 16.56 -6.95
CA VAL A 95 4.91 15.11 -6.69
C VAL A 95 3.63 14.75 -5.93
N GLY A 96 2.85 13.81 -6.46
CA GLY A 96 1.65 13.31 -5.82
C GLY A 96 1.88 12.04 -5.01
N MET A 97 2.67 11.13 -5.52
CA MET A 97 2.90 9.82 -4.89
C MET A 97 4.36 9.40 -5.03
N VAL A 98 4.86 8.72 -4.00
CA VAL A 98 6.14 8.01 -4.03
C VAL A 98 5.91 6.57 -3.57
N ALA A 99 6.24 5.58 -4.40
CA ALA A 99 6.03 4.17 -4.09
C ALA A 99 7.34 3.38 -4.13
N ALA A 100 7.50 2.46 -3.19
CA ALA A 100 8.58 1.49 -3.19
C ALA A 100 8.23 0.28 -4.09
N VAL A 101 9.25 -0.33 -4.71
CA VAL A 101 9.10 -1.65 -5.33
C VAL A 101 9.04 -2.72 -4.24
N THR A 102 8.41 -3.85 -4.54
CA THR A 102 8.32 -4.96 -3.59
C THR A 102 9.17 -6.15 -4.04
N ILE A 103 9.79 -6.81 -3.07
CA ILE A 103 10.50 -8.08 -3.23
C ILE A 103 9.85 -9.15 -2.36
N ASP A 104 9.97 -10.40 -2.76
CA ASP A 104 9.59 -11.54 -1.91
C ASP A 104 10.75 -11.93 -0.98
N GLU A 105 10.52 -12.95 -0.15
CA GLU A 105 11.50 -13.51 0.80
C GLU A 105 12.78 -14.08 0.14
N ASN A 106 12.74 -14.32 -1.17
CA ASN A 106 13.89 -14.75 -1.96
C ASN A 106 14.61 -13.57 -2.65
N GLY A 107 14.19 -12.31 -2.37
CA GLY A 107 14.73 -11.10 -2.99
C GLY A 107 14.28 -10.91 -4.44
N VAL A 108 13.27 -11.66 -4.90
CA VAL A 108 12.76 -11.53 -6.26
C VAL A 108 11.72 -10.41 -6.32
N TYR A 109 11.93 -9.45 -7.22
CA TYR A 109 11.00 -8.35 -7.43
C TYR A 109 9.64 -8.87 -7.92
N ASN A 110 8.57 -8.59 -7.18
CA ASN A 110 7.21 -9.04 -7.50
C ASN A 110 6.27 -7.91 -7.95
N PHE A 111 6.52 -6.67 -7.58
CA PHE A 111 5.82 -5.50 -8.09
C PHE A 111 6.82 -4.35 -8.34
N PRO A 112 6.72 -3.63 -9.47
CA PRO A 112 5.76 -3.80 -10.58
C PRO A 112 6.15 -4.89 -11.60
N TYR A 113 7.21 -5.62 -11.39
CA TYR A 113 7.88 -6.45 -12.40
C TYR A 113 7.16 -7.73 -12.79
N HIS A 114 6.19 -8.19 -12.03
CA HIS A 114 5.39 -9.37 -12.37
C HIS A 114 4.38 -9.10 -13.50
N TYR A 115 4.17 -7.82 -13.86
CA TYR A 115 3.37 -7.45 -15.03
C TYR A 115 4.28 -7.25 -16.24
N LEU A 116 3.96 -7.89 -17.38
CA LEU A 116 4.76 -7.77 -18.61
C LEU A 116 5.04 -6.31 -19.00
N ARG A 117 4.04 -5.43 -18.87
CA ARG A 117 4.16 -4.00 -19.18
C ARG A 117 5.14 -3.21 -18.30
N HIS A 118 5.60 -3.80 -17.20
CA HIS A 118 6.54 -3.20 -16.26
C HIS A 118 7.93 -3.83 -16.29
N LEU A 119 8.13 -4.91 -17.06
CA LEU A 119 9.41 -5.62 -17.10
C LEU A 119 10.58 -4.73 -17.51
N HIS A 120 10.33 -3.72 -18.36
CA HIS A 120 11.37 -2.78 -18.79
C HIS A 120 12.01 -1.99 -17.64
N TYR A 121 11.33 -1.82 -16.50
CA TYR A 121 11.88 -1.14 -15.33
C TYR A 121 13.10 -1.84 -14.73
N ARG A 122 13.25 -3.15 -14.93
CA ARG A 122 14.44 -3.91 -14.51
C ARG A 122 15.74 -3.42 -15.18
N PHE A 123 15.62 -2.78 -16.34
CA PHE A 123 16.74 -2.35 -17.15
C PHE A 123 16.97 -0.83 -17.12
N VAL A 124 16.21 -0.12 -16.30
CA VAL A 124 16.35 1.33 -16.16
C VAL A 124 17.47 1.63 -15.17
N ALA A 125 18.45 2.41 -15.60
CA ALA A 125 19.57 2.81 -14.75
C ALA A 125 19.21 3.83 -13.66
N LYS A 126 18.07 4.53 -13.83
CA LYS A 126 17.58 5.52 -12.85
C LYS A 126 17.04 4.82 -11.62
N LYS A 127 17.40 5.31 -10.44
CA LYS A 127 16.92 4.81 -9.14
C LYS A 127 15.45 5.13 -8.91
N THR A 128 15.02 6.34 -9.29
CA THR A 128 13.63 6.81 -9.19
C THR A 128 13.11 7.21 -10.56
N ILE A 129 11.93 6.77 -10.92
CA ILE A 129 11.29 7.04 -12.20
C ILE A 129 9.91 7.65 -12.03
N ASN A 130 9.54 8.60 -12.91
CA ASN A 130 8.16 9.09 -13.01
C ASN A 130 7.34 8.09 -13.82
N SER A 131 6.33 7.50 -13.20
CA SER A 131 5.49 6.49 -13.82
C SER A 131 4.07 7.00 -14.05
N LYS A 132 3.57 6.84 -15.27
CA LYS A 132 2.15 7.05 -15.61
C LYS A 132 1.29 5.80 -15.36
N LYS A 133 1.81 4.86 -14.59
CA LYS A 133 1.13 3.62 -14.23
C LYS A 133 0.58 3.70 -12.81
N ARG A 134 -0.37 2.83 -12.51
CA ARG A 134 -0.87 2.65 -11.15
C ARG A 134 0.22 2.15 -10.21
N PHE A 135 0.12 2.55 -8.95
CA PHE A 135 0.90 2.01 -7.86
C PHE A 135 0.05 1.06 -7.00
N SER A 136 0.70 0.15 -6.30
CA SER A 136 0.09 -0.63 -5.23
C SER A 136 0.34 0.09 -3.91
N PHE A 137 -0.60 0.02 -2.98
CA PHE A 137 -0.42 0.61 -1.65
C PHE A 137 0.37 -0.27 -0.68
N CYS A 138 1.13 -1.26 -1.18
CA CYS A 138 2.00 -2.07 -0.33
C CYS A 138 2.94 -1.22 0.54
N CYS A 139 3.60 -0.22 -0.06
CA CYS A 139 4.33 0.83 0.65
C CYS A 139 4.36 2.07 -0.26
N THR A 140 3.48 3.02 0.01
CA THR A 140 3.29 4.20 -0.84
C THR A 140 3.02 5.44 -0.02
N LEU A 141 3.79 6.49 -0.26
CA LEU A 141 3.61 7.82 0.27
C LEU A 141 2.68 8.62 -0.65
N LEU A 142 1.65 9.21 -0.07
CA LEU A 142 0.76 10.21 -0.66
C LEU A 142 1.16 11.57 -0.11
N THR A 143 1.52 12.50 -1.00
CA THR A 143 1.97 13.83 -0.56
C THR A 143 0.81 14.65 -0.02
N ASN A 144 1.11 15.59 0.85
CA ASN A 144 0.12 16.54 1.36
C ASN A 144 -0.55 17.31 0.20
N GLU A 145 0.20 17.63 -0.86
CA GLU A 145 -0.33 18.27 -2.07
C GLU A 145 -1.42 17.41 -2.74
N LEU A 146 -1.19 16.11 -2.89
CA LEU A 146 -2.21 15.20 -3.42
C LEU A 146 -3.42 15.10 -2.48
N LEU A 147 -3.18 14.98 -1.18
CA LEU A 147 -4.25 14.86 -0.18
C LEU A 147 -5.18 16.09 -0.16
N HIS A 148 -4.65 17.29 -0.41
CA HIS A 148 -5.47 18.50 -0.55
C HIS A 148 -6.25 18.57 -1.86
N LYS A 149 -5.71 18.04 -2.95
CA LYS A 149 -6.32 18.09 -4.28
C LYS A 149 -7.31 16.95 -4.56
N ALA A 150 -7.16 15.81 -3.89
CA ALA A 150 -7.96 14.61 -4.10
C ALA A 150 -8.87 14.36 -2.88
N ASP A 151 -10.18 14.31 -3.09
CA ASP A 151 -11.15 14.04 -2.01
C ASP A 151 -11.50 12.54 -1.96
N PHE A 152 -11.01 11.84 -0.95
CA PHE A 152 -11.25 10.39 -0.82
C PHE A 152 -12.70 10.04 -0.45
N ARG A 153 -13.55 11.03 -0.10
CA ARG A 153 -14.99 10.81 0.05
C ARG A 153 -15.65 10.47 -1.29
N LEU A 154 -15.04 10.90 -2.40
CA LEU A 154 -15.50 10.63 -3.78
C LEU A 154 -15.08 9.25 -4.30
N LEU A 155 -14.34 8.46 -3.52
CA LEU A 155 -14.01 7.07 -3.90
C LEU A 155 -15.30 6.25 -4.03
N ASP A 156 -15.45 5.54 -5.15
CA ASP A 156 -16.62 4.71 -5.44
C ASP A 156 -16.73 3.54 -4.44
N PRO A 157 -17.80 3.48 -3.62
CA PRO A 157 -17.97 2.43 -2.61
C PRO A 157 -18.14 1.03 -3.19
N THR A 158 -18.46 0.91 -4.47
CA THR A 158 -18.61 -0.38 -5.16
C THR A 158 -17.30 -0.97 -5.66
N LYS A 159 -16.20 -0.20 -5.54
CA LYS A 159 -14.85 -0.60 -5.96
C LYS A 159 -13.98 -0.93 -4.76
N ASN A 160 -12.93 -1.70 -5.02
CA ASN A 160 -11.93 -2.08 -4.00
C ASN A 160 -10.48 -1.86 -4.46
N TRP A 161 -10.26 -1.24 -5.64
CA TRP A 161 -8.93 -0.90 -6.18
C TRP A 161 -8.65 0.59 -6.06
N PHE A 162 -8.69 1.10 -4.84
CA PHE A 162 -8.50 2.52 -4.56
C PHE A 162 -7.08 3.00 -4.89
N ASP A 163 -6.10 2.12 -4.78
CA ASP A 163 -4.72 2.34 -5.23
C ASP A 163 -4.66 2.77 -6.71
N VAL A 164 -5.41 2.08 -7.58
CA VAL A 164 -5.53 2.42 -9.00
C VAL A 164 -6.20 3.78 -9.19
N THR A 165 -7.31 4.00 -8.49
CA THR A 165 -8.11 5.22 -8.62
C THR A 165 -7.29 6.44 -8.18
N ILE A 166 -6.67 6.39 -7.00
CA ILE A 166 -5.87 7.49 -6.46
C ILE A 166 -4.62 7.74 -7.32
N SER A 167 -3.98 6.68 -7.85
CA SER A 167 -2.86 6.83 -8.79
C SER A 167 -3.28 7.59 -10.05
N HIS A 168 -4.46 7.32 -10.59
CA HIS A 168 -4.98 8.02 -11.76
C HIS A 168 -5.39 9.45 -11.43
N TRP A 169 -6.03 9.70 -10.29
CA TRP A 169 -6.34 11.05 -9.84
C TRP A 169 -5.09 11.92 -9.71
N SER A 170 -4.02 11.40 -9.11
CA SER A 170 -2.74 12.09 -9.04
C SER A 170 -2.27 12.56 -10.41
N ILE A 171 -2.30 11.65 -11.41
CA ILE A 171 -1.89 11.99 -12.79
C ILE A 171 -2.84 13.00 -13.44
N GLN A 172 -4.15 12.86 -13.25
CA GLN A 172 -5.16 13.78 -13.80
C GLN A 172 -5.05 15.18 -13.19
N LEU A 173 -4.62 15.28 -11.95
CA LEU A 173 -4.33 16.54 -11.25
C LEU A 173 -2.97 17.16 -11.66
N GLY A 174 -2.27 16.58 -12.64
CA GLY A 174 -0.98 17.06 -13.13
C GLY A 174 0.21 16.70 -12.23
N LEU A 175 0.03 15.84 -11.24
CA LEU A 175 1.08 15.44 -10.31
C LEU A 175 1.90 14.25 -10.86
N ARG A 176 3.15 14.18 -10.41
CA ARG A 176 4.06 13.07 -10.75
C ARG A 176 3.92 11.92 -9.76
N ASN A 177 3.91 10.70 -10.27
CA ASN A 177 3.95 9.49 -9.46
C ASN A 177 5.35 8.86 -9.59
N LEU A 178 6.12 8.88 -8.51
CA LEU A 178 7.50 8.42 -8.48
C LEU A 178 7.58 6.97 -7.97
N LEU A 179 8.25 6.11 -8.72
CA LEU A 179 8.53 4.72 -8.33
C LEU A 179 10.02 4.59 -8.03
N MET A 180 10.35 4.22 -6.79
CA MET A 180 11.72 4.00 -6.33
C MET A 180 12.13 2.56 -6.61
N LEU A 181 13.09 2.37 -7.53
CA LEU A 181 13.56 1.05 -7.96
C LEU A 181 14.64 0.48 -7.05
N ASP A 182 15.33 1.33 -6.30
CA ASP A 182 16.44 0.99 -5.40
C ASP A 182 16.06 1.03 -3.90
N ASN A 183 14.78 1.19 -3.60
CA ASN A 183 14.25 1.17 -2.24
C ASN A 183 13.20 0.06 -2.09
N PRO A 184 13.61 -1.22 -2.21
CA PRO A 184 12.67 -2.33 -2.13
C PRO A 184 12.18 -2.57 -0.71
N VAL A 185 10.90 -2.92 -0.58
CA VAL A 185 10.30 -3.42 0.65
C VAL A 185 9.98 -4.91 0.53
N LEU A 186 10.14 -5.66 1.62
CA LEU A 186 9.83 -7.07 1.65
C LEU A 186 8.31 -7.25 1.80
N HIS A 187 7.70 -7.96 0.85
CA HIS A 187 6.26 -8.24 0.82
C HIS A 187 6.03 -9.73 0.97
N PHE A 188 5.47 -10.12 2.10
CA PHE A 188 5.16 -11.52 2.41
C PHE A 188 3.94 -12.01 1.62
N PRO A 189 3.88 -13.31 1.26
CA PRO A 189 2.73 -13.85 0.54
C PRO A 189 1.46 -13.85 1.40
N HIS A 190 0.38 -13.29 0.87
CA HIS A 190 -0.92 -13.29 1.55
C HIS A 190 -1.45 -14.69 1.85
N ALA A 191 -1.73 -14.98 3.12
CA ALA A 191 -2.45 -16.17 3.53
C ALA A 191 -3.92 -16.17 3.05
N SER A 192 -4.52 -14.97 2.89
CA SER A 192 -5.93 -14.78 2.51
C SER A 192 -6.27 -15.16 1.06
N ARG A 193 -5.28 -15.38 0.21
CA ARG A 193 -5.50 -15.73 -1.20
C ARG A 193 -4.77 -17.00 -1.62
N PRO A 194 -5.10 -18.17 -1.03
CA PRO A 194 -4.37 -19.43 -1.26
C PRO A 194 -4.34 -19.86 -2.73
N TRP A 195 -5.33 -19.45 -3.54
CA TRP A 195 -5.34 -19.72 -4.97
C TRP A 195 -4.22 -19.01 -5.75
N LYS A 196 -3.66 -17.91 -5.23
CA LYS A 196 -2.49 -17.25 -5.83
C LYS A 196 -1.22 -18.10 -5.72
N ARG A 197 -1.12 -18.99 -4.73
CA ARG A 197 -0.02 -19.96 -4.64
C ARG A 197 0.06 -20.88 -5.84
N LEU A 198 -1.09 -21.16 -6.50
CA LEU A 198 -1.12 -21.94 -7.74
C LEU A 198 -0.28 -21.33 -8.84
N LYS A 199 -0.02 -20.00 -8.82
CA LYS A 199 0.85 -19.35 -9.81
C LYS A 199 2.27 -19.94 -9.80
N TYR A 200 2.75 -20.37 -8.64
CA TYR A 200 4.09 -20.92 -8.45
C TYR A 200 4.10 -22.44 -8.47
N THR A 201 3.04 -23.08 -8.01
CA THR A 201 2.96 -24.56 -7.91
C THR A 201 2.33 -25.19 -9.15
N ASN A 202 1.37 -24.53 -9.80
CA ASN A 202 0.72 -24.99 -11.02
C ASN A 202 0.26 -23.79 -11.86
N PRO A 203 1.16 -23.15 -12.65
CA PRO A 203 0.85 -21.96 -13.44
C PRO A 203 -0.30 -22.16 -14.43
N LEU A 204 -0.40 -23.33 -15.09
CA LEU A 204 -1.46 -23.62 -16.04
C LEU A 204 -2.84 -23.57 -15.37
N LEU A 205 -2.99 -24.22 -14.21
CA LEU A 205 -4.24 -24.21 -13.45
C LEU A 205 -4.55 -22.80 -12.91
N TYR A 206 -3.53 -22.03 -12.52
CA TYR A 206 -3.70 -20.64 -12.09
C TYR A 206 -4.30 -19.77 -13.21
N TYR A 207 -3.69 -19.77 -14.41
CA TYR A 207 -4.16 -18.96 -15.53
C TYR A 207 -5.52 -19.43 -16.04
N TRP A 208 -5.76 -20.75 -16.06
CA TRP A 208 -7.07 -21.30 -16.41
C TRP A 208 -8.17 -20.80 -15.44
N ARG A 209 -7.94 -20.89 -14.13
CA ARG A 209 -8.88 -20.36 -13.13
C ARG A 209 -9.04 -18.85 -13.20
N LYS A 210 -7.96 -18.12 -13.49
CA LYS A 210 -8.00 -16.67 -13.67
C LYS A 210 -8.92 -16.26 -14.81
N ILE A 211 -8.90 -16.98 -15.92
CA ILE A 211 -9.72 -16.72 -17.10
C ILE A 211 -11.16 -17.17 -16.89
N THR A 212 -11.37 -18.42 -16.51
CA THR A 212 -12.70 -19.04 -16.42
C THR A 212 -13.52 -18.55 -15.24
N GLN A 213 -12.88 -18.32 -14.09
CA GLN A 213 -13.53 -17.87 -12.85
C GLN A 213 -13.46 -16.36 -12.65
N LYS A 214 -12.95 -15.62 -13.66
CA LYS A 214 -12.79 -14.15 -13.63
C LYS A 214 -12.08 -13.62 -12.36
N LYS A 215 -11.22 -14.44 -11.73
CA LYS A 215 -10.44 -14.05 -10.56
C LYS A 215 -9.35 -13.05 -10.95
N ASP A 216 -9.09 -12.05 -10.11
CA ASP A 216 -8.13 -10.95 -10.37
C ASP A 216 -8.41 -10.12 -11.64
N ARG A 217 -9.64 -10.00 -12.08
CA ARG A 217 -9.97 -8.96 -13.05
C ARG A 217 -10.08 -7.62 -12.32
N ILE A 218 -9.17 -6.75 -12.67
CA ILE A 218 -9.23 -5.32 -12.36
C ILE A 218 -10.07 -4.65 -13.43
#